data_9d1ed416485879098d90250817427995
#
_entry.id   9d1ed416485879098d90250817427995
#
_cell.length_a   1.000
_cell.length_b   1.000
_cell.length_c   1.000
_cell.angle_alpha   90.00
_cell.angle_beta   90.00
_cell.angle_gamma   90.00
#
_symmetry.space_group_name_H-M   'P 1'
#
loop_
_entity.id
_entity.type
_entity.pdbx_description
1 polymer ?
#
loop_
_entity_poly.entity_id
_entity_poly.type
_entity_poly.pdbx_seq_one_letter_code
_entity_poly.pdbx_strand_id
1 'polypeptide(L)'
;MRLPRLRTIVLVPAGAFALFYASLVVFLLLDNEPIVPLAGEPAGQRTVVIFGASGTAGDGILKAALASPDIDRIHVITRRTTARMNAGAVSGKVQVTLHTDYLDYSTIHEQIGAADAVFWAIGTSSVGVDAETYGRIHVDFPVHFVREWIRVSKNEDISFHYISSSDIS
;
A
#
# COMPACT_ATOMS: atom_id res chain seq x y z
N MET A 1 -8.14 58.29 -0.57
CA MET A 1 -7.78 56.85 -0.37
C MET A 1 -7.41 56.28 -1.75
N ARG A 2 -6.11 56.02 -2.00
CA ARG A 2 -5.68 55.51 -3.33
C ARG A 2 -5.85 54.02 -3.35
N LEU A 3 -6.70 53.49 -4.24
CA LEU A 3 -6.86 52.04 -4.46
C LEU A 3 -5.52 51.45 -4.94
N PRO A 4 -5.12 50.31 -4.38
CA PRO A 4 -3.92 49.62 -4.86
C PRO A 4 -4.05 49.25 -6.33
N ARG A 5 -2.96 49.38 -7.09
CA ARG A 5 -2.98 49.03 -8.54
C ARG A 5 -3.31 47.54 -8.72
N LEU A 6 -4.14 47.20 -9.68
CA LEU A 6 -4.58 45.82 -9.95
C LEU A 6 -3.41 44.84 -10.05
N ARG A 7 -2.26 45.27 -10.54
CA ARG A 7 -1.00 44.49 -10.57
C ARG A 7 -0.51 44.07 -9.17
N THR A 8 -0.66 44.96 -8.17
CA THR A 8 -0.23 44.66 -6.79
C THR A 8 -1.16 43.64 -6.12
N ILE A 9 -2.47 43.68 -6.46
CA ILE A 9 -3.47 42.76 -5.91
C ILE A 9 -3.24 41.31 -6.40
N VAL A 10 -2.71 41.15 -7.60
CA VAL A 10 -2.48 39.82 -8.19
C VAL A 10 -1.06 39.30 -7.93
N LEU A 11 -0.05 40.17 -8.02
CA LEU A 11 1.36 39.76 -7.91
C LEU A 11 1.78 39.39 -6.48
N VAL A 12 1.20 40.04 -5.47
CA VAL A 12 1.54 39.73 -4.06
C VAL A 12 1.06 38.35 -3.64
N PRO A 13 -0.21 37.94 -3.88
CA PRO A 13 -0.65 36.59 -3.56
C PRO A 13 0.05 35.53 -4.42
N ALA A 14 0.32 35.81 -5.69
CA ALA A 14 1.05 34.88 -6.56
C ALA A 14 2.49 34.65 -6.10
N GLY A 15 3.18 35.73 -5.67
CA GLY A 15 4.51 35.63 -5.08
C GLY A 15 4.52 34.88 -3.75
N ALA A 16 3.54 35.12 -2.87
CA ALA A 16 3.39 34.41 -1.60
C ALA A 16 3.11 32.90 -1.85
N PHE A 17 2.26 32.58 -2.82
CA PHE A 17 1.98 31.19 -3.21
C PHE A 17 3.23 30.48 -3.76
N ALA A 18 4.00 31.14 -4.60
CA ALA A 18 5.23 30.60 -5.16
C ALA A 18 6.28 30.33 -4.06
N LEU A 19 6.43 31.26 -3.11
CA LEU A 19 7.34 31.09 -1.96
C LEU A 19 6.87 29.94 -1.05
N PHE A 20 5.57 29.84 -0.77
CA PHE A 20 5.00 28.74 0.01
C PHE A 20 5.26 27.39 -0.69
N TYR A 21 5.01 27.31 -1.98
CA TYR A 21 5.25 26.08 -2.76
C TYR A 21 6.74 25.73 -2.80
N ALA A 22 7.62 26.71 -3.00
CA ALA A 22 9.06 26.48 -2.97
C ALA A 22 9.55 26.00 -1.58
N SER A 23 9.02 26.57 -0.48
CA SER A 23 9.37 26.14 0.87
C SER A 23 8.87 24.72 1.16
N LEU A 24 7.68 24.35 0.66
CA LEU A 24 7.14 22.99 0.76
C LEU A 24 8.01 21.97 0.00
N VAL A 25 8.44 22.32 -1.20
CA VAL A 25 9.33 21.45 -2.00
C VAL A 25 10.68 21.29 -1.30
N VAL A 26 11.27 22.39 -0.78
CA VAL A 26 12.52 22.32 -0.02
C VAL A 26 12.35 21.49 1.24
N PHE A 27 11.26 21.67 1.98
CA PHE A 27 10.93 20.85 3.16
C PHE A 27 10.87 19.36 2.79
N LEU A 28 10.14 18.98 1.73
CA LEU A 28 10.03 17.60 1.26
C LEU A 28 11.38 17.03 0.77
N LEU A 29 12.27 17.86 0.23
CA LEU A 29 13.60 17.43 -0.19
C LEU A 29 14.59 17.29 0.99
N LEU A 30 14.40 18.07 2.07
CA LEU A 30 15.23 18.02 3.27
C LEU A 30 14.74 16.96 4.27
N ASP A 31 13.45 16.64 4.25
CA ASP A 31 12.81 15.62 5.11
C ASP A 31 13.02 14.19 4.56
N ASN A 32 14.00 14.00 3.67
CA ASN A 32 14.51 12.70 3.29
C ASN A 32 15.38 12.14 4.44
N GLU A 33 14.77 11.81 5.56
CA GLU A 33 15.42 10.88 6.48
C GLU A 33 15.66 9.58 5.70
N PRO A 34 16.92 9.13 5.57
CA PRO A 34 17.17 7.84 4.93
C PRO A 34 16.36 6.82 5.73
N ILE A 35 15.48 6.09 5.04
CA ILE A 35 14.86 4.90 5.61
C ILE A 35 16.03 3.99 5.99
N VAL A 36 16.47 4.08 7.24
CA VAL A 36 17.46 3.15 7.78
C VAL A 36 16.75 1.82 7.83
N PRO A 37 17.12 0.85 7.00
CA PRO A 37 16.58 -0.49 7.15
C PRO A 37 16.87 -0.90 8.60
N LEU A 38 15.87 -1.30 9.34
CA LEU A 38 16.09 -1.97 10.61
C LEU A 38 17.14 -3.05 10.31
N ALA A 39 18.35 -2.90 10.87
CA ALA A 39 19.42 -3.86 10.73
C ALA A 39 18.96 -5.16 11.42
N GLY A 40 18.16 -5.92 10.70
CA GLY A 40 17.86 -7.30 10.97
C GLY A 40 18.91 -8.17 10.30
N GLU A 41 19.24 -9.30 10.87
CA GLU A 41 19.95 -10.39 10.22
C GLU A 41 19.42 -10.52 8.79
N PRO A 42 20.27 -10.83 7.77
CA PRO A 42 19.79 -11.07 6.42
C PRO A 42 18.67 -12.12 6.51
N ALA A 43 17.47 -11.64 6.43
CA ALA A 43 16.30 -12.48 6.53
C ALA A 43 16.38 -13.44 5.34
N GLY A 44 16.37 -14.73 5.61
CA GLY A 44 16.30 -15.76 4.58
C GLY A 44 15.14 -15.46 3.61
N GLN A 45 15.13 -16.12 2.50
CA GLN A 45 14.15 -15.99 1.43
C GLN A 45 12.72 -15.83 1.96
N ARG A 46 12.16 -14.61 1.83
CA ARG A 46 10.84 -14.28 2.38
C ARG A 46 9.76 -14.45 1.33
N THR A 47 8.64 -15.00 1.78
CA THR A 47 7.40 -15.05 1.02
C THR A 47 6.47 -13.93 1.49
N VAL A 48 6.01 -13.08 0.59
CA VAL A 48 5.09 -12.00 0.93
C VAL A 48 3.76 -12.14 0.19
N VAL A 49 2.68 -11.75 0.85
CA VAL A 49 1.35 -11.65 0.23
C VAL A 49 0.98 -10.19 0.09
N ILE A 50 0.49 -9.80 -1.09
CA ILE A 50 0.05 -8.43 -1.36
C ILE A 50 -1.41 -8.43 -1.77
N PHE A 51 -2.25 -7.77 -0.99
CA PHE A 51 -3.62 -7.45 -1.33
C PHE A 51 -3.71 -6.06 -1.92
N GLY A 52 -4.62 -5.85 -2.89
CA GLY A 52 -4.85 -4.52 -3.48
C GLY A 52 -3.76 -4.05 -4.45
N ALA A 53 -2.92 -4.94 -4.97
CA ALA A 53 -1.82 -4.62 -5.90
C ALA A 53 -2.29 -4.03 -7.26
N SER A 54 -3.59 -3.97 -7.52
CA SER A 54 -4.17 -3.27 -8.68
C SER A 54 -4.44 -1.78 -8.43
N GLY A 55 -4.28 -1.30 -7.19
CA GLY A 55 -4.37 0.10 -6.79
C GLY A 55 -2.99 0.77 -6.74
N THR A 56 -2.96 2.11 -6.62
CA THR A 56 -1.71 2.90 -6.65
C THR A 56 -0.73 2.48 -5.55
N ALA A 57 -1.18 2.38 -4.30
CA ALA A 57 -0.33 1.98 -3.19
C ALA A 57 0.15 0.54 -3.34
N GLY A 58 -0.75 -0.39 -3.64
CA GLY A 58 -0.41 -1.80 -3.81
C GLY A 58 0.50 -2.08 -5.01
N ASP A 59 0.37 -1.34 -6.13
CA ASP A 59 1.30 -1.43 -7.26
C ASP A 59 2.70 -0.93 -6.89
N GLY A 60 2.79 0.14 -6.07
CA GLY A 60 4.04 0.63 -5.53
C GLY A 60 4.74 -0.40 -4.64
N ILE A 61 3.97 -1.06 -3.75
CA ILE A 61 4.47 -2.15 -2.90
C ILE A 61 4.95 -3.33 -3.76
N LEU A 62 4.17 -3.74 -4.77
CA LEU A 62 4.55 -4.81 -5.68
C LEU A 62 5.84 -4.47 -6.43
N LYS A 63 5.99 -3.22 -6.90
CA LYS A 63 7.23 -2.75 -7.55
C LYS A 63 8.43 -2.87 -6.62
N ALA A 64 8.31 -2.43 -5.37
CA ALA A 64 9.36 -2.52 -4.37
C ALA A 64 9.71 -3.98 -4.04
N ALA A 65 8.71 -4.83 -3.83
CA ALA A 65 8.90 -6.25 -3.54
C ALA A 65 9.59 -7.00 -4.69
N LEU A 66 9.26 -6.67 -5.94
CA LEU A 66 9.93 -7.24 -7.11
C LEU A 66 11.43 -6.88 -7.17
N ALA A 67 11.77 -5.67 -6.75
CA ALA A 67 13.16 -5.17 -6.75
C ALA A 67 13.97 -5.64 -5.51
N SER A 68 13.31 -6.07 -4.45
CA SER A 68 13.98 -6.51 -3.22
C SER A 68 14.68 -7.86 -3.41
N PRO A 69 15.98 -7.99 -3.06
CA PRO A 69 16.67 -9.25 -3.05
C PRO A 69 16.23 -10.17 -1.88
N ASP A 70 15.65 -9.62 -0.82
CA ASP A 70 15.24 -10.35 0.38
C ASP A 70 13.89 -11.05 0.22
N ILE A 71 13.15 -10.73 -0.85
CA ILE A 71 11.87 -11.33 -1.17
C ILE A 71 12.06 -12.32 -2.32
N ASP A 72 11.82 -13.58 -2.04
CA ASP A 72 11.93 -14.65 -3.02
C ASP A 72 10.62 -14.92 -3.75
N ARG A 73 9.51 -14.86 -3.04
CA ARG A 73 8.18 -15.15 -3.56
C ARG A 73 7.15 -14.10 -3.19
N ILE A 74 6.33 -13.71 -4.15
CA ILE A 74 5.26 -12.75 -3.99
C ILE A 74 3.95 -13.39 -4.41
N HIS A 75 3.01 -13.57 -3.48
CA HIS A 75 1.63 -13.93 -3.79
C HIS A 75 0.78 -12.68 -3.88
N VAL A 76 0.23 -12.41 -5.05
CA VAL A 76 -0.72 -11.31 -5.26
C VAL A 76 -2.13 -11.84 -5.24
N ILE A 77 -2.92 -11.40 -4.26
CA ILE A 77 -4.34 -11.72 -4.14
C ILE A 77 -5.15 -10.52 -4.64
N THR A 78 -5.88 -10.72 -5.73
CA THR A 78 -6.52 -9.62 -6.44
C THR A 78 -7.80 -10.02 -7.15
N ARG A 79 -8.67 -9.05 -7.44
CA ARG A 79 -9.86 -9.25 -8.27
C ARG A 79 -9.58 -9.14 -9.77
N ARG A 80 -8.46 -8.54 -10.15
CA ARG A 80 -8.06 -8.32 -11.55
C ARG A 80 -6.54 -8.25 -11.67
N THR A 81 -6.03 -8.69 -12.80
CA THR A 81 -4.60 -8.59 -13.11
C THR A 81 -4.20 -7.21 -13.65
N THR A 82 -2.92 -6.91 -13.58
CA THR A 82 -2.28 -5.74 -14.20
C THR A 82 -1.05 -6.16 -15.00
N ALA A 83 -0.54 -5.26 -15.86
CA ALA A 83 0.65 -5.54 -16.65
C ALA A 83 1.87 -5.89 -15.78
N ARG A 84 2.05 -5.23 -14.64
CA ARG A 84 3.15 -5.52 -13.70
C ARG A 84 3.03 -6.90 -13.06
N MET A 85 1.82 -7.30 -12.65
CA MET A 85 1.57 -8.64 -12.11
C MET A 85 1.92 -9.71 -13.15
N ASN A 86 1.47 -9.52 -14.39
CA ASN A 86 1.73 -10.47 -15.49
C ASN A 86 3.24 -10.55 -15.80
N ALA A 87 3.94 -9.42 -15.85
CA ALA A 87 5.40 -9.40 -16.04
C ALA A 87 6.13 -10.10 -14.89
N GLY A 88 5.71 -9.87 -13.65
CA GLY A 88 6.25 -10.55 -12.47
C GLY A 88 5.97 -12.04 -12.46
N ALA A 89 4.82 -12.49 -12.96
CA ALA A 89 4.49 -13.90 -13.10
C ALA A 89 5.38 -14.60 -14.15
N VAL A 90 5.67 -13.92 -15.26
CA VAL A 90 6.59 -14.43 -16.28
C VAL A 90 8.01 -14.61 -15.72
N SER A 91 8.46 -13.71 -14.82
CA SER A 91 9.76 -13.85 -14.15
C SER A 91 9.82 -14.99 -13.12
N GLY A 92 8.68 -15.58 -12.77
CA GLY A 92 8.57 -16.65 -11.77
C GLY A 92 8.55 -16.16 -10.31
N LYS A 93 8.77 -14.86 -10.04
CA LYS A 93 8.78 -14.29 -8.69
C LYS A 93 7.37 -14.01 -8.14
N VAL A 94 6.39 -13.80 -9.03
CA VAL A 94 5.00 -13.47 -8.66
C VAL A 94 4.06 -14.61 -9.01
N GLN A 95 3.24 -15.00 -8.05
CA GLN A 95 2.07 -15.84 -8.27
C GLN A 95 0.82 -14.98 -8.07
N VAL A 96 -0.04 -14.93 -9.08
CA VAL A 96 -1.30 -14.17 -9.02
C VAL A 96 -2.45 -15.10 -8.79
N THR A 97 -3.25 -14.84 -7.77
CA THR A 97 -4.48 -15.56 -7.45
C THR A 97 -5.66 -14.61 -7.55
N LEU A 98 -6.63 -14.96 -8.40
CA LEU A 98 -7.89 -14.21 -8.48
C LEU A 98 -8.77 -14.61 -7.31
N HIS A 99 -9.17 -13.62 -6.52
CA HIS A 99 -9.97 -13.78 -5.32
C HIS A 99 -10.94 -12.61 -5.16
N THR A 100 -12.21 -12.90 -4.90
CA THR A 100 -13.27 -11.90 -4.87
C THR A 100 -14.05 -11.86 -3.56
N ASP A 101 -14.04 -12.93 -2.77
CA ASP A 101 -14.73 -13.02 -1.50
C ASP A 101 -13.77 -12.79 -0.33
N TYR A 102 -13.72 -11.56 0.14
CA TYR A 102 -12.85 -11.16 1.27
C TYR A 102 -13.43 -11.50 2.65
N LEU A 103 -14.44 -12.33 2.71
CA LEU A 103 -14.96 -12.93 3.96
C LEU A 103 -14.71 -14.45 4.02
N ASP A 104 -14.29 -15.07 2.91
CA ASP A 104 -13.89 -16.47 2.86
C ASP A 104 -12.54 -16.62 2.17
N TYR A 105 -11.53 -17.06 2.91
CA TYR A 105 -10.17 -17.28 2.43
C TYR A 105 -9.79 -18.76 2.27
N SER A 106 -10.76 -19.67 2.41
CA SER A 106 -10.52 -21.12 2.40
C SER A 106 -9.80 -21.62 1.15
N THR A 107 -10.10 -20.99 0.00
CA THR A 107 -9.51 -21.36 -1.30
C THR A 107 -8.06 -20.92 -1.49
N ILE A 108 -7.55 -20.07 -0.60
CA ILE A 108 -6.18 -19.51 -0.69
C ILE A 108 -5.33 -19.77 0.57
N HIS A 109 -5.73 -20.74 1.40
CA HIS A 109 -5.00 -21.10 2.63
C HIS A 109 -3.54 -21.46 2.37
N GLU A 110 -3.25 -22.14 1.28
CA GLU A 110 -1.88 -22.53 0.94
C GLU A 110 -0.98 -21.28 0.73
N GLN A 111 -1.50 -20.31 -0.04
CA GLN A 111 -0.78 -19.09 -0.39
C GLN A 111 -0.56 -18.21 0.85
N ILE A 112 -1.62 -17.99 1.65
CA ILE A 112 -1.52 -17.14 2.83
C ILE A 112 -0.77 -17.81 3.98
N GLY A 113 -0.88 -19.13 4.12
CA GLY A 113 -0.23 -19.88 5.19
C GLY A 113 1.30 -19.95 5.08
N ALA A 114 1.85 -19.73 3.88
CA ALA A 114 3.29 -19.70 3.65
C ALA A 114 3.90 -18.29 3.78
N ALA A 115 3.08 -17.26 4.06
CA ALA A 115 3.54 -15.87 4.08
C ALA A 115 4.28 -15.51 5.38
N ASP A 116 5.42 -14.85 5.24
CA ASP A 116 6.16 -14.20 6.33
C ASP A 116 5.62 -12.79 6.60
N ALA A 117 5.16 -12.11 5.54
CA ALA A 117 4.58 -10.78 5.66
C ALA A 117 3.37 -10.62 4.74
N VAL A 118 2.41 -9.83 5.19
CA VAL A 118 1.24 -9.44 4.40
C VAL A 118 1.14 -7.94 4.30
N PHE A 119 0.99 -7.44 3.07
CA PHE A 119 0.70 -6.04 2.78
C PHE A 119 -0.76 -5.91 2.35
N TRP A 120 -1.54 -5.24 3.17
CA TRP A 120 -2.95 -5.00 2.93
C TRP A 120 -3.16 -3.59 2.41
N ALA A 121 -3.34 -3.46 1.09
CA ALA A 121 -3.57 -2.20 0.39
C ALA A 121 -4.96 -2.14 -0.27
N ILE A 122 -5.91 -2.94 0.26
CA ILE A 122 -7.32 -2.81 -0.13
C ILE A 122 -7.91 -1.65 0.64
N GLY A 123 -8.55 -0.75 -0.08
CA GLY A 123 -9.24 0.40 0.48
C GLY A 123 -10.18 1.04 -0.53
N THR A 124 -11.00 1.95 -0.05
CA THR A 124 -11.87 2.80 -0.87
C THR A 124 -11.88 4.21 -0.29
N SER A 125 -12.21 5.20 -1.13
CA SER A 125 -12.47 6.57 -0.65
C SER A 125 -13.71 6.59 0.24
N SER A 126 -13.71 7.43 1.26
CA SER A 126 -14.91 7.73 2.05
C SER A 126 -15.93 8.57 1.25
N VAL A 127 -15.50 9.20 0.15
CA VAL A 127 -16.38 10.05 -0.67
C VAL A 127 -17.23 9.18 -1.58
N GLY A 128 -18.54 9.28 -1.43
CA GLY A 128 -19.53 8.57 -2.26
C GLY A 128 -19.74 7.10 -1.89
N VAL A 129 -19.23 6.66 -0.74
CA VAL A 129 -19.43 5.31 -0.19
C VAL A 129 -20.21 5.43 1.12
N ASP A 130 -21.23 4.58 1.30
CA ASP A 130 -21.96 4.52 2.56
C ASP A 130 -21.12 3.93 3.70
N ALA A 131 -21.48 4.26 4.94
CA ALA A 131 -20.72 3.86 6.12
C ALA A 131 -20.62 2.34 6.30
N GLU A 132 -21.64 1.58 5.90
CA GLU A 132 -21.63 0.12 6.01
C GLU A 132 -20.62 -0.49 5.04
N THR A 133 -20.66 -0.08 3.78
CA THR A 133 -19.69 -0.51 2.77
C THR A 133 -18.27 -0.09 3.14
N TYR A 134 -18.08 1.14 3.65
CA TYR A 134 -16.79 1.60 4.13
C TYR A 134 -16.27 0.74 5.30
N GLY A 135 -17.11 0.49 6.30
CA GLY A 135 -16.79 -0.36 7.45
C GLY A 135 -16.42 -1.80 7.02
N ARG A 136 -17.17 -2.37 6.10
CA ARG A 136 -16.89 -3.71 5.56
C ARG A 136 -15.51 -3.79 4.91
N ILE A 137 -15.14 -2.81 4.08
CA ILE A 137 -13.87 -2.82 3.37
C ILE A 137 -12.69 -2.57 4.31
N HIS A 138 -12.83 -1.60 5.24
CA HIS A 138 -11.72 -1.14 6.08
C HIS A 138 -11.61 -1.88 7.43
N VAL A 139 -12.67 -2.57 7.86
CA VAL A 139 -12.68 -3.28 9.15
C VAL A 139 -12.94 -4.76 8.97
N ASP A 140 -14.09 -5.14 8.35
CA ASP A 140 -14.48 -6.54 8.33
C ASP A 140 -13.50 -7.40 7.50
N PHE A 141 -13.15 -6.96 6.30
CA PHE A 141 -12.25 -7.72 5.43
C PHE A 141 -10.87 -7.96 6.07
N PRO A 142 -10.14 -6.95 6.55
CA PRO A 142 -8.84 -7.20 7.16
C PRO A 142 -8.94 -7.98 8.47
N VAL A 143 -9.99 -7.79 9.27
CA VAL A 143 -10.19 -8.56 10.50
C VAL A 143 -10.45 -10.04 10.21
N HIS A 144 -11.31 -10.35 9.23
CA HIS A 144 -11.54 -11.73 8.79
C HIS A 144 -10.26 -12.35 8.25
N PHE A 145 -9.53 -11.61 7.42
CA PHE A 145 -8.25 -12.06 6.89
C PHE A 145 -7.24 -12.41 7.99
N VAL A 146 -6.98 -11.48 8.91
CA VAL A 146 -5.97 -11.67 9.95
C VAL A 146 -6.29 -12.86 10.84
N ARG A 147 -7.57 -13.04 11.22
CA ARG A 147 -8.01 -14.21 12.00
C ARG A 147 -7.73 -15.51 11.27
N GLU A 148 -8.05 -15.56 9.99
CA GLU A 148 -7.84 -16.75 9.18
C GLU A 148 -6.36 -17.00 8.93
N TRP A 149 -5.60 -15.95 8.63
CA TRP A 149 -4.17 -16.05 8.40
C TRP A 149 -3.41 -16.57 9.61
N ILE A 150 -3.67 -16.04 10.82
CA ILE A 150 -3.06 -16.54 12.07
C ILE A 150 -3.37 -18.03 12.25
N ARG A 151 -4.58 -18.47 11.92
CA ARG A 151 -5.00 -19.87 12.08
C ARG A 151 -4.26 -20.83 11.14
N VAL A 152 -3.92 -20.38 9.92
CA VAL A 152 -3.31 -21.22 8.88
C VAL A 152 -1.81 -20.96 8.69
N SER A 153 -1.26 -19.94 9.33
CA SER A 153 0.15 -19.59 9.23
C SER A 153 1.03 -20.75 9.69
N LYS A 154 2.07 -21.01 8.90
CA LYS A 154 3.10 -22.02 9.18
C LYS A 154 4.33 -21.41 9.85
N ASN A 155 4.42 -20.08 9.87
CA ASN A 155 5.54 -19.29 10.37
C ASN A 155 5.14 -18.68 11.72
N GLU A 156 6.08 -18.60 12.66
CA GLU A 156 5.89 -17.97 13.96
C GLU A 156 6.20 -16.47 13.92
N ASP A 157 7.16 -16.07 13.08
CA ASP A 157 7.56 -14.67 12.89
C ASP A 157 6.85 -14.09 11.65
N ILE A 158 5.65 -13.57 11.87
CA ILE A 158 4.79 -13.02 10.82
C ILE A 158 4.49 -11.53 11.05
N SER A 159 4.36 -10.75 9.97
CA SER A 159 4.05 -9.33 10.05
C SER A 159 2.90 -8.91 9.14
N PHE A 160 1.98 -8.10 9.67
CA PHE A 160 0.84 -7.55 8.94
C PHE A 160 0.97 -6.03 8.79
N HIS A 161 1.03 -5.56 7.55
CA HIS A 161 1.18 -4.16 7.20
C HIS A 161 -0.12 -3.64 6.58
N TYR A 162 -0.88 -2.86 7.33
CA TYR A 162 -2.10 -2.22 6.85
C TYR A 162 -1.80 -0.84 6.28
N ILE A 163 -2.19 -0.61 5.03
CA ILE A 163 -2.02 0.69 4.37
C ILE A 163 -3.27 1.52 4.62
N SER A 164 -3.12 2.53 5.45
CA SER A 164 -4.17 3.47 5.84
C SER A 164 -4.00 4.81 5.14
N SER A 165 -5.06 5.61 5.07
CA SER A 165 -4.99 7.03 4.68
C SER A 165 -4.77 7.91 5.91
N SER A 166 -4.26 9.13 5.71
CA SER A 166 -4.05 10.13 6.76
C SER A 166 -5.34 10.66 7.39
N ASP A 167 -6.50 10.32 6.84
CA ASP A 167 -7.79 10.83 7.29
C ASP A 167 -8.46 9.97 8.38
N ILE A 168 -7.72 9.02 8.96
CA ILE A 168 -8.18 8.24 10.11
C ILE A 168 -7.78 9.01 11.37
N SER A 169 -8.65 9.91 11.78
CA SER A 169 -8.61 10.59 13.08
C SER A 169 -9.73 10.08 13.97
#